data_06ccab52a79a5a65b5f1861733595c86
#
_entry.id   06ccab52a79a5a65b5f1861733595c86
#
_cell.length_a   1.000
_cell.length_b   1.000
_cell.length_c   1.000
_cell.angle_alpha   90.00
_cell.angle_beta   90.00
_cell.angle_gamma   90.00
#
_symmetry.space_group_name_H-M   'P 1'
#
loop_
_entity.id
_entity.type
_entity.pdbx_description
1 polymer ?
#
loop_
_entity_poly.entity_id
_entity_poly.type
_entity_poly.pdbx_seq_one_letter_code
_entity_poly.pdbx_strand_id
1 'polypeptide(L)'
;MKTDKFNGFIIGYNSCRPKSLGTITLNSPNPDDTPLIDPNFLSHDEDIYDVKCAINFSKILASTDNIKKIRKESVKHDLLNANEEDMIDHFKSNAVSIYHPCGTCKMHEDPKKGVVSERLKVHGLENLWIADASVFPNITSGNINAPVMMLSLIHI
;
A
#
# COMPACT_ATOMS: atom_id res chain seq x y z
N MET A 1 12.60 9.81 -13.45
CA MET A 1 11.90 10.84 -12.68
C MET A 1 12.60 12.16 -12.91
N LYS A 2 11.92 13.19 -13.44
CA LYS A 2 12.54 14.52 -13.56
C LYS A 2 12.54 15.17 -12.19
N THR A 3 13.70 15.58 -11.72
CA THR A 3 13.83 16.37 -10.48
C THR A 3 13.41 17.82 -10.76
N ASP A 4 12.67 18.39 -9.82
CA ASP A 4 12.32 19.80 -9.90
C ASP A 4 13.58 20.68 -9.76
N LYS A 5 13.56 21.86 -10.39
CA LYS A 5 14.71 22.79 -10.40
C LYS A 5 14.82 23.67 -9.15
N PHE A 6 14.08 23.35 -8.10
CA PHE A 6 14.07 24.11 -6.84
C PHE A 6 14.23 23.16 -5.65
N ASN A 7 14.66 23.69 -4.52
CA ASN A 7 14.73 22.95 -3.28
C ASN A 7 13.34 22.85 -2.66
N GLY A 8 12.89 21.64 -2.38
CA GLY A 8 11.57 21.38 -1.80
C GLY A 8 11.56 20.10 -0.98
N PHE A 9 10.45 19.88 -0.29
CA PHE A 9 10.16 18.62 0.40
C PHE A 9 8.70 18.21 0.16
N ILE A 10 8.43 16.95 0.35
CA ILE A 10 7.10 16.35 0.22
C ILE A 10 6.74 15.74 1.58
N ILE A 11 5.50 15.95 2.00
CA ILE A 11 4.90 15.18 3.10
C ILE A 11 4.12 14.06 2.44
N GLY A 12 4.60 12.82 2.61
CA GLY A 12 3.94 11.61 2.11
C GLY A 12 3.21 10.89 3.24
N TYR A 13 2.12 10.23 2.88
CA TYR A 13 1.34 9.37 3.78
C TYR A 13 1.04 8.04 3.10
N ASN A 14 1.04 6.98 3.88
CA ASN A 14 0.50 5.68 3.49
C ASN A 14 -0.18 5.01 4.68
N SER A 15 -1.32 4.36 4.46
CA SER A 15 -1.94 3.51 5.48
C SER A 15 -1.07 2.27 5.71
N CYS A 16 -0.85 1.94 6.99
CA CYS A 16 -0.16 0.70 7.37
C CYS A 16 -1.11 -0.50 7.49
N ARG A 17 -2.40 -0.28 7.43
CA ARG A 17 -3.44 -1.32 7.60
C ARG A 17 -4.61 -1.10 6.64
N PRO A 18 -4.38 -1.02 5.31
CA PRO A 18 -5.46 -0.80 4.36
C PRO A 18 -6.48 -1.94 4.43
N LYS A 19 -7.74 -1.59 4.22
CA LYS A 19 -8.88 -2.52 4.14
C LYS A 19 -9.28 -2.85 2.72
N SER A 20 -8.95 -1.96 1.77
CA SER A 20 -9.19 -2.21 0.35
C SER A 20 -8.43 -3.44 -0.11
N LEU A 21 -9.12 -4.30 -0.85
CA LEU A 21 -8.56 -5.52 -1.42
C LEU A 21 -8.71 -5.49 -2.93
N GLY A 22 -7.63 -5.81 -3.61
CA GLY A 22 -7.56 -5.97 -5.04
C GLY A 22 -7.53 -7.42 -5.49
N THR A 23 -7.38 -7.62 -6.79
CA THR A 23 -7.31 -8.94 -7.41
C THR A 23 -6.19 -9.02 -8.44
N ILE A 24 -5.65 -10.25 -8.60
CA ILE A 24 -4.83 -10.64 -9.73
C ILE A 24 -5.50 -11.84 -10.38
N THR A 25 -5.80 -11.75 -11.66
CA THR A 25 -6.48 -12.82 -12.42
C THR A 25 -5.75 -13.08 -13.73
N LEU A 26 -5.93 -14.29 -14.27
CA LEU A 26 -5.40 -14.62 -15.58
C LEU A 26 -6.16 -13.85 -16.66
N ASN A 27 -5.44 -13.28 -17.60
CA ASN A 27 -6.00 -12.59 -18.78
C ASN A 27 -6.44 -13.62 -19.85
N SER A 28 -5.66 -14.69 -20.01
CA SER A 28 -5.92 -15.76 -20.96
C SER A 28 -5.24 -17.07 -20.51
N PRO A 29 -5.45 -18.20 -21.20
CA PRO A 29 -4.72 -19.43 -20.94
C PRO A 29 -3.26 -19.40 -21.46
N ASN A 30 -2.86 -18.38 -22.20
CA ASN A 30 -1.48 -18.22 -22.66
C ASN A 30 -0.58 -17.73 -21.53
N PRO A 31 0.48 -18.48 -21.13
CA PRO A 31 1.36 -18.11 -20.02
C PRO A 31 2.21 -16.84 -20.28
N ASP A 32 2.35 -16.42 -21.53
CA ASP A 32 3.09 -15.22 -21.89
C ASP A 32 2.26 -13.94 -21.76
N ASP A 33 0.95 -14.05 -21.57
CA ASP A 33 0.09 -12.89 -21.39
C ASP A 33 0.23 -12.33 -19.97
N THR A 34 0.32 -11.00 -19.87
CA THR A 34 0.34 -10.34 -18.56
C THR A 34 -0.97 -10.53 -17.82
N PRO A 35 -0.94 -10.83 -16.52
CA PRO A 35 -2.15 -10.94 -15.71
C PRO A 35 -2.88 -9.60 -15.60
N LEU A 36 -4.18 -9.67 -15.37
CA LEU A 36 -5.00 -8.52 -15.01
C LEU A 36 -4.74 -8.21 -13.53
N ILE A 37 -4.26 -7.01 -13.25
CA ILE A 37 -3.95 -6.55 -11.89
C ILE A 37 -4.86 -5.37 -11.58
N ASP A 38 -5.76 -5.55 -10.63
CA ASP A 38 -6.60 -4.49 -10.08
C ASP A 38 -6.29 -4.32 -8.59
N PRO A 39 -5.52 -3.30 -8.19
CA PRO A 39 -5.23 -3.04 -6.78
C PRO A 39 -6.45 -2.56 -6.00
N ASN A 40 -7.47 -2.02 -6.67
CA ASN A 40 -8.72 -1.52 -6.09
C ASN A 40 -8.49 -0.57 -4.89
N PHE A 41 -7.48 0.33 -5.00
CA PHE A 41 -7.10 1.24 -3.93
C PHE A 41 -8.26 2.14 -3.50
N LEU A 42 -8.34 2.42 -2.19
CA LEU A 42 -9.34 3.33 -1.59
C LEU A 42 -10.79 2.93 -1.86
N SER A 43 -11.07 1.66 -2.04
CA SER A 43 -12.42 1.13 -2.23
C SER A 43 -13.19 0.94 -0.91
N HIS A 44 -12.51 1.05 0.23
CA HIS A 44 -13.10 0.90 1.55
C HIS A 44 -13.17 2.24 2.30
N ASP A 45 -14.29 2.50 2.98
CA ASP A 45 -14.52 3.78 3.68
C ASP A 45 -13.50 4.06 4.78
N GLU A 46 -12.98 3.02 5.46
CA GLU A 46 -11.92 3.19 6.46
C GLU A 46 -10.64 3.72 5.83
N ASP A 47 -10.29 3.32 4.62
CA ASP A 47 -9.10 3.83 3.94
C ASP A 47 -9.27 5.30 3.54
N ILE A 48 -10.48 5.71 3.16
CA ILE A 48 -10.82 7.12 2.93
C ILE A 48 -10.74 7.91 4.23
N TYR A 49 -11.22 7.34 5.34
CA TYR A 49 -11.10 7.98 6.66
C TYR A 49 -9.64 8.17 7.08
N ASP A 50 -8.78 7.18 6.85
CA ASP A 50 -7.33 7.28 7.09
C ASP A 50 -6.71 8.43 6.27
N VAL A 51 -7.10 8.57 5.00
CA VAL A 51 -6.66 9.68 4.14
C VAL A 51 -7.09 11.03 4.75
N LYS A 52 -8.33 11.17 5.23
CA LYS A 52 -8.81 12.39 5.89
C LYS A 52 -7.99 12.71 7.15
N CYS A 53 -7.71 11.71 7.98
CA CYS A 53 -6.86 11.88 9.16
C CYS A 53 -5.45 12.35 8.77
N ALA A 54 -4.86 11.76 7.75
CA ALA A 54 -3.54 12.13 7.25
C ALA A 54 -3.49 13.55 6.68
N ILE A 55 -4.53 13.96 5.93
CA ILE A 55 -4.69 15.32 5.43
C ILE A 55 -4.70 16.31 6.59
N ASN A 56 -5.52 16.07 7.61
CA ASN A 56 -5.63 16.93 8.77
C ASN A 56 -4.31 17.00 9.55
N PHE A 57 -3.64 15.88 9.74
CA PHE A 57 -2.32 15.84 10.38
C PHE A 57 -1.28 16.61 9.57
N SER A 58 -1.29 16.48 8.24
CA SER A 58 -0.38 17.22 7.36
C SER A 58 -0.60 18.74 7.44
N LYS A 59 -1.86 19.18 7.54
CA LYS A 59 -2.18 20.61 7.77
C LYS A 59 -1.63 21.11 9.11
N ILE A 60 -1.82 20.33 10.19
CA ILE A 60 -1.28 20.67 11.51
C ILE A 60 0.24 20.75 11.44
N LEU A 61 0.90 19.74 10.87
CA LEU A 61 2.36 19.71 10.73
C LEU A 61 2.88 20.93 9.95
N ALA A 62 2.27 21.22 8.80
CA ALA A 62 2.65 22.35 7.96
C ALA A 62 2.41 23.71 8.63
N SER A 63 1.53 23.79 9.62
CA SER A 63 1.24 25.01 10.39
C SER A 63 2.19 25.25 11.57
N THR A 64 3.06 24.29 11.90
CA THR A 64 4.05 24.45 12.99
C THR A 64 5.09 25.51 12.65
N ASP A 65 5.59 26.21 13.67
CA ASP A 65 6.57 27.29 13.48
C ASP A 65 7.86 26.82 12.81
N ASN A 66 8.30 25.61 13.09
CA ASN A 66 9.52 25.06 12.49
C ASN A 66 9.34 24.80 10.99
N ILE A 67 8.20 24.25 10.57
CA ILE A 67 7.91 24.05 9.14
C ILE A 67 7.67 25.39 8.44
N LYS A 68 6.96 26.33 9.07
CA LYS A 68 6.75 27.69 8.52
C LYS A 68 8.06 28.42 8.22
N LYS A 69 9.10 28.25 9.05
CA LYS A 69 10.41 28.87 8.83
C LYS A 69 11.11 28.42 7.55
N ILE A 70 10.92 27.18 7.15
CA ILE A 70 11.60 26.58 5.98
C ILE A 70 10.69 26.52 4.74
N ARG A 71 9.38 26.58 4.92
CA ARG A 71 8.41 26.55 3.84
C ARG A 71 8.18 27.95 3.29
N LYS A 72 8.29 28.12 1.97
CA LYS A 72 7.94 29.37 1.27
C LYS A 72 6.52 29.30 0.72
N GLU A 73 6.25 28.35 -0.14
CA GLU A 73 4.97 28.21 -0.86
C GLU A 73 4.65 26.73 -1.14
N SER A 74 3.42 26.45 -1.48
CA SER A 74 2.98 25.15 -1.99
C SER A 74 3.19 25.11 -3.51
N VAL A 75 3.88 24.08 -4.01
CA VAL A 75 4.33 24.04 -5.40
C VAL A 75 3.24 23.72 -6.41
N LYS A 76 2.34 22.80 -6.07
CA LYS A 76 1.32 22.29 -7.01
C LYS A 76 -0.11 22.71 -6.66
N HIS A 77 -0.44 22.72 -5.39
CA HIS A 77 -1.77 23.08 -4.89
C HIS A 77 -1.62 23.76 -3.53
N ASP A 78 -2.45 24.75 -3.25
CA ASP A 78 -2.54 25.30 -1.90
C ASP A 78 -3.36 24.36 -1.00
N LEU A 79 -2.77 23.22 -0.71
CA LEU A 79 -3.39 22.15 0.08
C LEU A 79 -3.73 22.59 1.51
N LEU A 80 -3.14 23.67 2.01
CA LEU A 80 -3.43 24.15 3.36
C LEU A 80 -4.78 24.85 3.43
N ASN A 81 -5.17 25.53 2.36
CA ASN A 81 -6.43 26.26 2.24
C ASN A 81 -7.50 25.48 1.47
N ALA A 82 -7.14 24.35 0.85
CA ALA A 82 -8.09 23.49 0.14
C ALA A 82 -9.11 22.88 1.10
N ASN A 83 -10.33 22.70 0.61
CA ASN A 83 -11.35 21.95 1.33
C ASN A 83 -10.98 20.44 1.38
N GLU A 84 -11.71 19.66 2.17
CA GLU A 84 -11.42 18.24 2.37
C GLU A 84 -11.63 17.43 1.09
N GLU A 85 -12.67 17.73 0.31
CA GLU A 85 -13.01 17.02 -0.93
C GLU A 85 -11.91 17.19 -1.99
N ASP A 86 -11.48 18.42 -2.25
CA ASP A 86 -10.38 18.72 -3.17
C ASP A 86 -9.08 18.01 -2.77
N MET A 87 -8.81 17.90 -1.47
CA MET A 87 -7.62 17.20 -0.98
C MET A 87 -7.72 15.69 -1.16
N ILE A 88 -8.89 15.09 -0.95
CA ILE A 88 -9.11 13.66 -1.19
C ILE A 88 -8.95 13.37 -2.68
N ASP A 89 -9.51 14.20 -3.55
CA ASP A 89 -9.40 14.03 -4.99
C ASP A 89 -7.97 14.22 -5.48
N HIS A 90 -7.26 15.20 -4.90
CA HIS A 90 -5.81 15.35 -5.14
C HIS A 90 -5.04 14.10 -4.71
N PHE A 91 -5.35 13.53 -3.54
CA PHE A 91 -4.71 12.31 -3.05
C PHE A 91 -4.98 11.15 -4.01
N LYS A 92 -6.25 10.90 -4.39
CA LYS A 92 -6.63 9.85 -5.34
C LYS A 92 -5.91 9.96 -6.68
N SER A 93 -5.75 11.19 -7.17
CA SER A 93 -5.13 11.47 -8.47
C SER A 93 -3.59 11.36 -8.46
N ASN A 94 -2.96 11.47 -7.29
CA ASN A 94 -1.50 11.50 -7.15
C ASN A 94 -0.94 10.35 -6.30
N ALA A 95 -1.80 9.52 -5.70
CA ALA A 95 -1.36 8.36 -4.93
C ALA A 95 -0.68 7.34 -5.85
N VAL A 96 0.39 6.76 -5.33
CA VAL A 96 1.15 5.70 -6.01
C VAL A 96 1.40 4.56 -5.04
N SER A 97 1.63 3.37 -5.58
CA SER A 97 2.04 2.23 -4.75
C SER A 97 3.40 2.51 -4.10
N ILE A 98 3.54 2.12 -2.83
CA ILE A 98 4.84 2.07 -2.14
C ILE A 98 5.52 0.70 -2.27
N TYR A 99 5.04 -0.13 -3.21
CA TYR A 99 5.63 -1.41 -3.61
C TYR A 99 5.65 -2.48 -2.52
N HIS A 100 4.62 -2.52 -1.67
CA HIS A 100 4.45 -3.54 -0.63
C HIS A 100 3.13 -4.32 -0.78
N PRO A 101 2.79 -4.86 -1.97
CA PRO A 101 1.63 -5.72 -2.12
C PRO A 101 1.86 -7.06 -1.42
N CYS A 102 0.78 -7.68 -0.92
CA CYS A 102 0.82 -9.00 -0.30
C CYS A 102 -0.54 -9.70 -0.46
N GLY A 103 -0.61 -10.97 -0.08
CA GLY A 103 -1.87 -11.68 0.12
C GLY A 103 -2.45 -12.45 -1.07
N THR A 104 -1.78 -12.48 -2.23
CA THR A 104 -2.26 -13.24 -3.40
C THR A 104 -2.24 -14.75 -3.18
N CYS A 105 -1.41 -15.26 -2.26
CA CYS A 105 -1.37 -16.65 -1.81
C CYS A 105 -1.52 -16.74 -0.28
N LYS A 106 -2.41 -15.94 0.30
CA LYS A 106 -2.51 -15.74 1.75
C LYS A 106 -2.65 -17.05 2.51
N MET A 107 -2.01 -17.10 3.69
CA MET A 107 -2.14 -18.21 4.61
C MET A 107 -3.49 -18.20 5.32
N HIS A 108 -4.07 -19.39 5.50
CA HIS A 108 -5.27 -19.63 6.29
C HIS A 108 -5.38 -21.12 6.59
N GLU A 109 -5.94 -21.49 7.75
CA GLU A 109 -6.20 -22.89 8.11
C GLU A 109 -7.22 -23.56 7.18
N ASP A 110 -8.28 -22.83 6.83
CA ASP A 110 -9.32 -23.28 5.90
C ASP A 110 -8.83 -23.12 4.45
N PRO A 111 -8.71 -24.22 3.68
CA PRO A 111 -8.26 -24.19 2.29
C PRO A 111 -9.19 -23.44 1.33
N LYS A 112 -10.42 -23.13 1.75
CA LYS A 112 -11.35 -22.30 0.98
C LYS A 112 -11.07 -20.81 1.14
N LYS A 113 -10.29 -20.42 2.15
CA LYS A 113 -10.01 -19.02 2.50
C LYS A 113 -8.56 -18.63 2.29
N GLY A 114 -7.67 -19.58 2.07
CA GLY A 114 -6.25 -19.33 1.82
C GLY A 114 -5.65 -20.34 0.86
N VAL A 115 -4.48 -20.03 0.35
CA VAL A 115 -3.73 -20.86 -0.59
C VAL A 115 -2.75 -21.77 0.15
N VAL A 116 -2.16 -21.29 1.23
CA VAL A 116 -1.20 -22.04 2.04
C VAL A 116 -1.66 -22.17 3.49
N SER A 117 -1.21 -23.22 4.16
CA SER A 117 -1.37 -23.40 5.59
C SER A 117 -0.48 -22.43 6.40
N GLU A 118 -0.60 -22.42 7.71
CA GLU A 118 0.30 -21.70 8.63
C GLU A 118 1.78 -22.12 8.51
N ARG A 119 2.04 -23.33 7.94
CA ARG A 119 3.38 -23.85 7.65
C ARG A 119 3.80 -23.60 6.20
N LEU A 120 3.16 -22.68 5.51
CA LEU A 120 3.44 -22.26 4.15
C LEU A 120 3.26 -23.34 3.08
N LYS A 121 2.75 -24.53 3.45
CA LYS A 121 2.47 -25.60 2.51
C LYS A 121 1.21 -25.30 1.72
N VAL A 122 1.25 -25.46 0.40
CA VAL A 122 0.08 -25.26 -0.48
C VAL A 122 -0.97 -26.31 -0.17
N HIS A 123 -2.21 -25.89 0.04
CA HIS A 123 -3.33 -26.80 0.28
C HIS A 123 -3.60 -27.70 -0.92
N GLY A 124 -3.83 -28.97 -0.65
CA GLY A 124 -4.17 -29.97 -1.68
C GLY A 124 -2.99 -30.45 -2.56
N LEU A 125 -1.78 -29.92 -2.32
CA LEU A 125 -0.58 -30.34 -3.03
C LEU A 125 0.46 -30.89 -2.05
N GLU A 126 1.22 -31.91 -2.54
CA GLU A 126 2.37 -32.42 -1.81
C GLU A 126 3.66 -31.71 -2.27
N ASN A 127 4.59 -31.52 -1.34
CA ASN A 127 5.94 -31.02 -1.63
C ASN A 127 5.99 -29.65 -2.33
N LEU A 128 5.01 -28.77 -2.05
CA LEU A 128 5.00 -27.39 -2.55
C LEU A 128 4.75 -26.43 -1.40
N TRP A 129 5.64 -25.42 -1.29
CA TRP A 129 5.57 -24.34 -0.31
C TRP A 129 5.73 -22.99 -0.99
N ILE A 130 5.16 -21.95 -0.40
CA ILE A 130 5.32 -20.57 -0.83
C ILE A 130 5.84 -19.77 0.37
N ALA A 131 6.97 -19.07 0.20
CA ALA A 131 7.64 -18.31 1.27
C ALA A 131 8.04 -16.91 0.80
N ASP A 132 7.06 -16.09 0.41
CA ASP A 132 7.22 -14.72 -0.01
C ASP A 132 6.09 -13.82 0.51
N ALA A 133 6.05 -12.57 0.08
CA ALA A 133 5.03 -11.60 0.52
C ALA A 133 3.59 -12.02 0.23
N SER A 134 3.36 -12.90 -0.76
CA SER A 134 2.02 -13.33 -1.15
C SER A 134 1.28 -14.10 -0.06
N VAL A 135 2.02 -14.70 0.89
CA VAL A 135 1.42 -15.50 1.96
C VAL A 135 0.88 -14.67 3.13
N PHE A 136 1.26 -13.40 3.26
CA PHE A 136 0.74 -12.56 4.33
C PHE A 136 -0.76 -12.28 4.12
N PRO A 137 -1.60 -12.55 5.13
CA PRO A 137 -3.03 -12.26 5.02
C PRO A 137 -3.35 -10.76 5.04
N ASN A 138 -2.46 -9.96 5.62
CA ASN A 138 -2.54 -8.50 5.70
C ASN A 138 -1.14 -7.89 5.72
N ILE A 139 -1.05 -6.59 5.43
CA ILE A 139 0.19 -5.81 5.60
C ILE A 139 0.53 -5.75 7.10
N THR A 140 1.80 -5.96 7.44
CA THR A 140 2.32 -6.10 8.82
C THR A 140 2.52 -4.75 9.53
N SER A 141 1.61 -3.79 9.36
CA SER A 141 1.66 -2.45 9.99
C SER A 141 2.92 -1.64 9.66
N GLY A 142 3.39 -1.77 8.42
CA GLY A 142 4.58 -1.08 7.92
C GLY A 142 5.09 -1.73 6.64
N ASN A 143 6.25 -1.31 6.18
CA ASN A 143 6.91 -1.89 5.02
C ASN A 143 7.21 -3.37 5.25
N ILE A 144 6.78 -4.25 4.35
CA ILE A 144 6.83 -5.70 4.53
C ILE A 144 8.22 -6.32 4.25
N ASN A 145 9.23 -5.54 3.87
CA ASN A 145 10.54 -6.08 3.51
C ASN A 145 11.20 -6.89 4.65
N ALA A 146 11.22 -6.35 5.86
CA ALA A 146 11.80 -7.06 7.02
C ALA A 146 11.01 -8.33 7.38
N PRO A 147 9.65 -8.31 7.46
CA PRO A 147 8.86 -9.54 7.61
C PRO A 147 9.10 -10.59 6.52
N VAL A 148 9.26 -10.19 5.25
CA VAL A 148 9.55 -11.12 4.14
C VAL A 148 10.93 -11.75 4.31
N MET A 149 11.94 -10.96 4.65
CA MET A 149 13.28 -11.50 4.93
C MET A 149 13.25 -12.50 6.10
N MET A 150 12.54 -12.18 7.18
CA MET A 150 12.37 -13.08 8.32
C MET A 150 11.70 -14.39 7.89
N LEU A 151 10.59 -14.30 7.14
CA LEU A 151 9.86 -15.46 6.65
C LEU A 151 10.75 -16.35 5.78
N SER A 152 11.52 -15.76 4.87
CA SER A 152 12.44 -16.49 3.99
C SER A 152 13.56 -17.18 4.78
N LEU A 153 14.18 -16.51 5.75
CA LEU A 153 15.30 -17.05 6.53
C LEU A 153 14.88 -18.20 7.47
N ILE A 154 13.64 -18.23 7.95
CA ILE A 154 13.17 -19.30 8.86
C ILE A 154 12.93 -20.62 8.09
N HIS A 155 12.73 -20.55 6.77
CA HIS A 155 12.34 -21.70 5.95
C HIS A 155 13.44 -22.20 4.99
N ILE A 156 14.66 -21.67 5.13
CA ILE A 156 15.85 -22.18 4.42
C ILE A 156 16.50 -23.32 5.27
#